data_517bf0bc1abe13caa162e1e6751dda10
#
_entry.id   517bf0bc1abe13caa162e1e6751dda10
#
_cell.length_a   1.000
_cell.length_b   1.000
_cell.length_c   1.000
_cell.angle_alpha   90.00
_cell.angle_beta   90.00
_cell.angle_gamma   90.00
#
_symmetry.space_group_name_H-M   'P 1'
#
loop_
_entity.id
_entity.type
_entity.pdbx_description
1 polymer ?
#
loop_
_entity_poly.entity_id
_entity_poly.type
_entity_poly.pdbx_seq_one_letter_code
_entity_poly.pdbx_strand_id
1 'polypeptide(L)'
;MKTKVAVLSNHSYMDKIKHFYGVDISKSFFDVVDQDGKHDQFSNDVKGFKGLLKFLKNDSLVVMEATGYYHYRLAQYLYEKGITVSVVNPLSVKRFIQMKLSKIKTDKSDAKAICEYAQATKVPLYTARNVVQAECLQLLSLQDLYLK
;
A
#
# COMPACT_ATOMS: atom_id res chain seq x y z
N MET A 1 -23.13 4.66 -6.64
CA MET A 1 -22.88 4.11 -5.34
C MET A 1 -21.61 3.28 -5.34
N LYS A 2 -21.02 3.13 -4.18
CA LYS A 2 -19.72 2.49 -4.01
C LYS A 2 -19.67 1.04 -4.50
N THR A 3 -20.78 0.32 -4.39
CA THR A 3 -20.84 -1.08 -4.82
C THR A 3 -20.64 -1.25 -6.32
N LYS A 4 -21.04 -0.28 -7.11
CA LYS A 4 -20.83 -0.34 -8.56
C LYS A 4 -19.37 -0.23 -8.95
N VAL A 5 -18.61 0.54 -8.16
CA VAL A 5 -17.18 0.71 -8.39
C VAL A 5 -16.45 -0.61 -8.15
N ALA A 6 -16.86 -1.37 -7.14
CA ALA A 6 -16.23 -2.63 -6.81
C ALA A 6 -16.43 -3.71 -7.90
N VAL A 7 -17.42 -3.56 -8.76
CA VAL A 7 -17.72 -4.52 -9.83
C VAL A 7 -16.88 -4.26 -11.08
N LEU A 8 -16.29 -3.06 -11.21
CA LEU A 8 -15.43 -2.75 -12.34
C LEU A 8 -14.19 -3.64 -12.32
N SER A 9 -13.77 -4.06 -13.50
CA SER A 9 -12.60 -4.90 -13.63
C SER A 9 -11.35 -4.13 -13.19
N ASN A 10 -10.34 -4.85 -12.70
CA ASN A 10 -9.06 -4.24 -12.33
C ASN A 10 -8.43 -3.49 -13.50
N HIS A 11 -8.64 -3.99 -14.70
CA HIS A 11 -8.17 -3.35 -15.93
C HIS A 11 -8.73 -1.94 -16.09
N SER A 12 -10.05 -1.79 -15.88
CA SER A 12 -10.71 -0.49 -15.97
C SER A 12 -10.16 0.51 -14.93
N TYR A 13 -9.86 0.03 -13.73
CA TYR A 13 -9.25 0.87 -12.70
C TYR A 13 -7.85 1.32 -13.07
N MET A 14 -7.03 0.39 -13.56
CA MET A 14 -5.64 0.71 -13.91
C MET A 14 -5.57 1.75 -15.02
N ASP A 15 -6.51 1.72 -15.94
CA ASP A 15 -6.55 2.71 -17.03
C ASP A 15 -6.81 4.13 -16.53
N LYS A 16 -7.46 4.26 -15.37
CA LYS A 16 -7.77 5.57 -14.78
C LYS A 16 -6.67 6.08 -13.86
N ILE A 17 -5.76 5.22 -13.43
CA ILE A 17 -4.70 5.60 -12.51
C ILE A 17 -3.65 6.42 -13.25
N LYS A 18 -3.38 7.59 -12.74
CA LYS A 18 -2.38 8.50 -13.29
C LYS A 18 -1.19 8.70 -12.36
N HIS A 19 -1.36 8.43 -11.08
CA HIS A 19 -0.33 8.66 -10.08
C HIS A 19 -0.14 7.40 -9.24
N PHE A 20 1.10 6.94 -9.16
CA PHE A 20 1.46 5.74 -8.41
C PHE A 20 2.28 6.12 -7.19
N TYR A 21 1.95 5.53 -6.05
CA TYR A 21 2.64 5.76 -4.79
C TYR A 21 3.02 4.43 -4.17
N GLY A 22 4.29 4.31 -3.77
CA GLY A 22 4.76 3.16 -3.01
C GLY A 22 4.88 3.54 -1.55
N VAL A 23 4.41 2.68 -0.67
CA VAL A 23 4.43 2.92 0.77
C VAL A 23 5.14 1.78 1.47
N ASP A 24 6.15 2.14 2.26
CA ASP A 24 6.86 1.20 3.12
C ASP A 24 6.48 1.51 4.56
N ILE A 25 5.85 0.56 5.24
CA ILE A 25 5.24 0.78 6.55
C ILE A 25 6.03 0.10 7.66
N SER A 26 6.28 0.85 8.72
CA SER A 26 6.78 0.31 9.96
C SER A 26 5.77 0.57 11.08
N LYS A 27 6.11 0.14 12.28
CA LYS A 27 5.22 0.29 13.44
C LYS A 27 4.85 1.75 13.71
N SER A 28 5.81 2.65 13.65
CA SER A 28 5.64 4.03 14.10
C SER A 28 5.44 5.03 12.98
N PHE A 29 5.91 4.72 11.77
CA PHE A 29 5.80 5.64 10.65
C PHE A 29 5.83 4.88 9.32
N PHE A 30 5.56 5.60 8.25
CA PHE A 30 5.66 5.03 6.90
C PHE A 30 6.26 6.05 5.93
N ASP A 31 7.00 5.52 4.96
CA ASP A 31 7.60 6.30 3.90
C ASP A 31 6.77 6.19 2.63
N VAL A 32 6.63 7.28 1.92
CA VAL A 32 5.87 7.33 0.66
C VAL A 32 6.74 7.90 -0.43
N VAL A 33 6.74 7.25 -1.58
CA VAL A 33 7.45 7.73 -2.76
C VAL A 33 6.49 7.70 -3.93
N ASP A 34 6.43 8.80 -4.70
CA ASP A 34 5.63 8.83 -5.92
C ASP A 34 6.47 8.39 -7.13
N GLN A 35 5.84 8.33 -8.29
CA GLN A 35 6.49 7.85 -9.51
C GLN A 35 7.61 8.77 -10.00
N ASP A 36 7.60 10.03 -9.55
CA ASP A 36 8.65 10.99 -9.90
C ASP A 36 9.79 11.00 -8.88
N GLY A 37 9.69 10.18 -7.86
CA GLY A 37 10.70 10.06 -6.83
C GLY A 37 10.53 11.01 -5.66
N LYS A 38 9.43 11.76 -5.62
CA LYS A 38 9.14 12.63 -4.50
C LYS A 38 8.83 11.79 -3.27
N HIS A 39 9.50 12.06 -2.18
CA HIS A 39 9.44 11.26 -0.95
C HIS A 39 8.93 12.09 0.21
N ASP A 40 8.17 11.45 1.08
CA ASP A 40 7.76 12.03 2.35
C ASP A 40 7.57 10.92 3.38
N GLN A 41 7.54 11.28 4.64
CA GLN A 41 7.37 10.36 5.75
C GLN A 41 6.27 10.85 6.67
N PHE A 42 5.43 9.93 7.12
CA PHE A 42 4.29 10.24 7.99
C PHE A 42 4.24 9.27 9.15
N SER A 43 3.66 9.71 10.27
CA SER A 43 3.44 8.82 11.40
C SER A 43 2.34 7.79 11.08
N ASN A 44 2.51 6.58 11.60
CA ASN A 44 1.54 5.50 11.35
C ASN A 44 0.37 5.60 12.33
N ASP A 45 -0.40 6.67 12.20
CA ASP A 45 -1.59 6.97 12.98
C ASP A 45 -2.51 7.88 12.15
N VAL A 46 -3.66 8.24 12.71
CA VAL A 46 -4.65 9.05 11.99
C VAL A 46 -4.06 10.39 11.54
N LYS A 47 -3.20 11.00 12.34
CA LYS A 47 -2.55 12.27 11.96
C LYS A 47 -1.70 12.09 10.71
N GLY A 48 -0.91 11.02 10.67
CA GLY A 48 -0.08 10.72 9.50
C GLY A 48 -0.92 10.36 8.29
N PHE A 49 -2.02 9.66 8.47
CA PHE A 49 -2.93 9.30 7.39
C PHE A 49 -3.54 10.55 6.74
N LYS A 50 -3.92 11.54 7.55
CA LYS A 50 -4.42 12.81 7.04
C LYS A 50 -3.36 13.56 6.26
N GLY A 51 -2.12 13.50 6.72
CA GLY A 51 -0.99 14.09 6.00
C GLY A 51 -0.80 13.44 4.64
N LEU A 52 -0.91 12.12 4.58
CA LEU A 52 -0.81 11.40 3.33
C LEU A 52 -1.90 11.82 2.34
N LEU A 53 -3.13 12.00 2.80
CA LEU A 53 -4.22 12.44 1.91
C LEU A 53 -3.89 13.76 1.22
N LYS A 54 -3.22 14.66 1.91
CA LYS A 54 -2.80 15.94 1.31
C LYS A 54 -1.67 15.78 0.31
N PHE A 55 -0.86 14.75 0.48
CA PHE A 55 0.25 14.44 -0.42
C PHE A 55 -0.25 13.80 -1.72
N LEU A 56 -1.34 13.04 -1.66
CA LEU A 56 -1.87 12.31 -2.80
C LEU A 56 -2.58 13.22 -3.79
N LYS A 57 -2.37 12.93 -5.07
CA LYS A 57 -3.08 13.61 -6.16
C LYS A 57 -4.32 12.80 -6.55
N ASN A 58 -5.15 13.38 -7.40
CA ASN A 58 -6.32 12.68 -7.93
C ASN A 58 -5.88 11.50 -8.80
N ASP A 59 -6.73 10.49 -8.89
CA ASP A 59 -6.46 9.28 -9.67
C ASP A 59 -5.19 8.56 -9.23
N SER A 60 -5.05 8.43 -7.91
CA SER A 60 -3.89 7.81 -7.30
C SER A 60 -4.14 6.33 -6.99
N LEU A 61 -3.09 5.53 -7.14
CA LEU A 61 -3.02 4.17 -6.64
C LEU A 61 -1.93 4.13 -5.59
N VAL A 62 -2.28 3.74 -4.38
CA VAL A 62 -1.33 3.60 -3.26
C VAL A 62 -1.06 2.11 -3.05
N VAL A 63 0.18 1.70 -3.21
CA VAL A 63 0.59 0.31 -3.09
C VAL A 63 1.50 0.15 -1.89
N MET A 64 1.21 -0.84 -1.06
CA MET A 64 1.98 -1.12 0.15
C MET A 64 2.21 -2.61 0.31
N GLU A 65 3.27 -2.98 1.02
CA GLU A 65 3.55 -4.37 1.33
C GLU A 65 2.77 -4.82 2.56
N ALA A 66 2.31 -6.07 2.53
CA ALA A 66 1.68 -6.70 3.68
C ALA A 66 2.76 -7.16 4.67
N THR A 67 3.36 -6.24 5.38
CA THR A 67 4.42 -6.51 6.34
C THR A 67 3.83 -6.56 7.74
N GLY A 68 3.65 -7.75 8.28
CA GLY A 68 2.97 -7.92 9.57
C GLY A 68 1.55 -7.37 9.51
N TYR A 69 1.20 -6.57 10.51
CA TYR A 69 -0.15 -6.01 10.62
C TYR A 69 -0.17 -4.48 10.51
N TYR A 70 0.99 -3.88 10.31
CA TYR A 70 1.13 -2.42 10.39
C TYR A 70 0.48 -1.67 9.25
N HIS A 71 0.26 -2.34 8.12
CA HIS A 71 -0.37 -1.74 6.93
C HIS A 71 -1.89 -1.66 7.04
N TYR A 72 -2.49 -2.50 7.88
CA TYR A 72 -3.94 -2.71 7.88
C TYR A 72 -4.73 -1.42 8.12
N ARG A 73 -4.37 -0.66 9.13
CA ARG A 73 -5.09 0.56 9.49
C ARG A 73 -5.00 1.62 8.38
N LEU A 74 -3.84 1.78 7.79
CA LEU A 74 -3.67 2.73 6.69
C LEU A 74 -4.47 2.30 5.46
N ALA A 75 -4.40 1.03 5.09
CA ALA A 75 -5.15 0.52 3.94
C ALA A 75 -6.64 0.74 4.12
N GLN A 76 -7.17 0.42 5.29
CA GLN A 76 -8.58 0.60 5.60
C GLN A 76 -8.98 2.07 5.56
N TYR A 77 -8.16 2.94 6.16
CA TYR A 77 -8.41 4.37 6.18
C TYR A 77 -8.49 4.95 4.77
N LEU A 78 -7.52 4.61 3.93
CA LEU A 78 -7.49 5.09 2.54
C LEU A 78 -8.67 4.55 1.74
N TYR A 79 -9.00 3.29 1.94
CA TYR A 79 -10.14 2.69 1.26
C TYR A 79 -11.42 3.45 1.59
N GLU A 80 -11.64 3.76 2.87
CA GLU A 80 -12.83 4.49 3.33
C GLU A 80 -12.87 5.91 2.79
N LYS A 81 -11.74 6.49 2.45
CA LYS A 81 -11.65 7.82 1.84
C LYS A 81 -11.77 7.80 0.32
N GLY A 82 -12.02 6.63 -0.26
CA GLY A 82 -12.20 6.50 -1.69
C GLY A 82 -10.91 6.42 -2.49
N ILE A 83 -9.78 6.23 -1.83
CA ILE A 83 -8.48 6.07 -2.49
C ILE A 83 -8.33 4.63 -2.96
N THR A 84 -7.82 4.44 -4.17
CA THR A 84 -7.51 3.11 -4.68
C THR A 84 -6.25 2.59 -4.02
N VAL A 85 -6.35 1.44 -3.36
CA VAL A 85 -5.25 0.87 -2.56
C VAL A 85 -4.97 -0.55 -3.05
N SER A 86 -3.70 -0.94 -3.03
CA SER A 86 -3.29 -2.31 -3.26
C SER A 86 -2.32 -2.73 -2.16
N VAL A 87 -2.57 -3.90 -1.58
CA VAL A 87 -1.67 -4.52 -0.61
C VAL A 87 -1.03 -5.71 -1.30
N VAL A 88 0.29 -5.68 -1.45
CA VAL A 88 1.01 -6.68 -2.23
C VAL A 88 1.88 -7.55 -1.33
N ASN A 89 2.18 -8.74 -1.84
CA ASN A 89 3.03 -9.70 -1.13
C ASN A 89 4.48 -9.21 -1.16
N PRO A 90 5.15 -9.10 0.00
CA PRO A 90 6.56 -8.70 0.05
C PRO A 90 7.48 -9.55 -0.81
N LEU A 91 7.18 -10.84 -0.94
CA LEU A 91 7.99 -11.75 -1.74
C LEU A 91 7.95 -11.37 -3.23
N SER A 92 6.78 -10.97 -3.72
CA SER A 92 6.62 -10.54 -5.11
C SER A 92 7.43 -9.29 -5.39
N VAL A 93 7.40 -8.33 -4.48
CA VAL A 93 8.19 -7.10 -4.60
C VAL A 93 9.68 -7.41 -4.54
N LYS A 94 10.08 -8.28 -3.63
CA LYS A 94 11.47 -8.70 -3.49
C LYS A 94 12.00 -9.34 -4.79
N ARG A 95 11.21 -10.21 -5.41
CA ARG A 95 11.57 -10.83 -6.67
C ARG A 95 11.73 -9.81 -7.80
N PHE A 96 10.84 -8.82 -7.82
CA PHE A 96 10.92 -7.74 -8.79
C PHE A 96 12.20 -6.94 -8.62
N ILE A 97 12.54 -6.59 -7.38
CA ILE A 97 13.78 -5.87 -7.07
C ILE A 97 14.99 -6.67 -7.52
N GLN A 98 15.02 -7.96 -7.24
CA GLN A 98 16.12 -8.84 -7.63
C GLN A 98 16.30 -8.89 -9.13
N MET A 99 15.20 -8.94 -9.87
CA MET A 99 15.23 -8.91 -11.33
C MET A 99 15.85 -7.62 -11.84
N LYS A 100 15.48 -6.50 -11.25
CA LYS A 100 15.99 -5.19 -11.67
C LYS A 100 17.43 -4.94 -11.23
N LEU A 101 17.80 -5.41 -10.06
CA LEU A 101 19.10 -5.16 -9.47
C LEU A 101 20.18 -6.15 -9.92
N SER A 102 19.83 -7.11 -10.75
CA SER A 102 20.83 -8.03 -11.29
C SER A 102 21.95 -7.28 -12.05
N LYS A 103 21.70 -6.05 -12.45
CA LYS A 103 22.67 -5.23 -13.22
C LYS A 103 23.26 -4.08 -12.42
N ILE A 104 22.59 -3.59 -11.39
CA ILE A 104 23.02 -2.41 -10.65
C ILE A 104 22.68 -2.60 -9.17
N LYS A 105 23.71 -2.51 -8.32
CA LYS A 105 23.51 -2.46 -6.88
C LYS A 105 23.33 -1.01 -6.47
N THR A 106 22.10 -0.62 -6.22
CA THR A 106 21.79 0.69 -5.66
C THR A 106 20.94 0.50 -4.42
N ASP A 107 21.20 1.29 -3.40
CA ASP A 107 20.37 1.33 -2.20
C ASP A 107 19.14 2.15 -2.52
N LYS A 108 18.11 1.48 -3.03
CA LYS A 108 16.82 2.13 -3.22
C LYS A 108 15.98 1.91 -1.99
N SER A 109 15.23 2.93 -1.61
CA SER A 109 14.26 2.77 -0.53
C SER A 109 13.20 1.75 -0.95
N ASP A 110 12.68 1.02 0.01
CA ASP A 110 11.64 0.02 -0.25
C ASP A 110 10.38 0.66 -0.84
N ALA A 111 10.04 1.87 -0.38
CA ALA A 111 8.90 2.61 -0.92
C ALA A 111 9.05 2.89 -2.41
N LYS A 112 10.24 3.25 -2.85
CA LYS A 112 10.52 3.49 -4.26
C LYS A 112 10.36 2.21 -5.08
N ALA A 113 10.89 1.11 -4.57
CA ALA A 113 10.78 -0.19 -5.23
C ALA A 113 9.32 -0.63 -5.34
N ILE A 114 8.52 -0.40 -4.30
CA ILE A 114 7.10 -0.72 -4.32
C ILE A 114 6.38 0.12 -5.37
N CYS A 115 6.70 1.40 -5.48
CA CYS A 115 6.12 2.27 -6.49
C CYS A 115 6.46 1.80 -7.91
N GLU A 116 7.69 1.41 -8.15
CA GLU A 116 8.12 0.88 -9.45
C GLU A 116 7.43 -0.44 -9.77
N TYR A 117 7.25 -1.28 -8.76
CA TYR A 117 6.53 -2.54 -8.90
C TYR A 117 5.08 -2.29 -9.33
N ALA A 118 4.44 -1.30 -8.72
CA ALA A 118 3.05 -0.94 -9.04
C ALA A 118 2.91 -0.49 -10.50
N GLN A 119 3.89 0.23 -11.01
CA GLN A 119 3.87 0.71 -12.39
C GLN A 119 4.12 -0.40 -13.41
N ALA A 120 4.93 -1.39 -13.04
CA ALA A 120 5.36 -2.44 -13.95
C ALA A 120 4.43 -3.67 -13.93
N THR A 121 3.61 -3.82 -12.90
CA THR A 121 2.83 -5.02 -12.66
C THR A 121 1.39 -4.68 -12.37
N LYS A 122 0.48 -5.53 -12.83
CA LYS A 122 -0.92 -5.42 -12.47
C LYS A 122 -1.10 -5.92 -11.04
N VAL A 123 -1.52 -5.03 -10.14
CA VAL A 123 -1.64 -5.33 -8.72
C VAL A 123 -3.09 -5.55 -8.30
N PRO A 124 -3.33 -6.41 -7.28
CA PRO A 124 -4.69 -6.62 -6.78
C PRO A 124 -5.19 -5.39 -6.02
N LEU A 125 -6.48 -5.11 -6.14
CA LEU A 125 -7.08 -3.97 -5.45
C LEU A 125 -7.58 -4.41 -4.06
N TYR A 126 -7.33 -3.56 -3.08
CA TYR A 126 -7.77 -3.78 -1.71
C TYR A 126 -9.26 -3.51 -1.60
N THR A 127 -9.97 -4.39 -0.89
CA THR A 127 -11.38 -4.21 -0.55
C THR A 127 -11.53 -4.22 0.96
N ALA A 128 -12.50 -3.47 1.48
CA ALA A 128 -12.75 -3.40 2.90
C ALA A 128 -13.14 -4.76 3.46
N ARG A 129 -12.62 -5.07 4.64
CA ARG A 129 -13.03 -6.26 5.38
C ARG A 129 -14.24 -5.92 6.24
N ASN A 130 -15.10 -6.91 6.48
CA ASN A 130 -16.19 -6.69 7.41
C ASN A 130 -15.65 -6.62 8.85
N VAL A 131 -16.49 -6.15 9.79
CA VAL A 131 -16.07 -5.95 11.17
C VAL A 131 -15.53 -7.23 11.80
N VAL A 132 -16.17 -8.35 11.54
CA VAL A 132 -15.75 -9.64 12.11
C VAL A 132 -14.36 -10.03 11.62
N GLN A 133 -14.11 -9.87 10.33
CA GLN A 133 -12.79 -10.17 9.76
C GLN A 133 -11.71 -9.28 10.36
N ALA A 134 -12.01 -8.01 10.55
CA ALA A 134 -11.08 -7.07 11.14
C ALA A 134 -10.75 -7.43 12.59
N GLU A 135 -11.77 -7.80 13.37
CA GLU A 135 -11.57 -8.24 14.76
C GLU A 135 -10.75 -9.51 14.84
N CYS A 136 -11.02 -10.49 13.99
CA CYS A 136 -10.24 -11.73 13.94
C CYS A 136 -8.78 -11.46 13.64
N LEU A 137 -8.52 -10.56 12.71
CA LEU A 137 -7.15 -10.20 12.33
C LEU A 137 -6.41 -9.55 13.51
N GLN A 138 -7.09 -8.68 14.25
CA GLN A 138 -6.50 -8.05 15.43
C GLN A 138 -6.21 -9.08 16.53
N LEU A 139 -7.10 -10.04 16.74
CA LEU A 139 -6.90 -11.10 17.75
C LEU A 139 -5.69 -11.97 17.38
N LEU A 140 -5.54 -12.32 16.11
CA LEU A 140 -4.39 -13.08 15.64
C LEU A 140 -3.10 -12.31 15.85
N SER A 141 -3.13 -11.00 15.62
CA SER A 141 -2.00 -10.13 15.85
C SER A 141 -1.58 -10.13 17.32
N LEU A 142 -2.55 -10.04 18.23
CA LEU A 142 -2.29 -10.08 19.67
C LEU A 142 -1.73 -11.43 20.10
N GLN A 143 -2.25 -12.52 19.56
CA GLN A 143 -1.74 -13.86 19.84
C GLN A 143 -0.27 -14.00 19.46
N ASP A 144 0.09 -13.52 18.30
CA ASP A 144 1.48 -13.55 17.85
C ASP A 144 2.41 -12.83 18.82
N LEU A 145 1.97 -11.71 19.36
CA LEU A 145 2.76 -10.96 20.34
C LEU A 145 2.97 -11.73 21.64
N TYR A 146 1.98 -12.49 22.06
CA TYR A 146 2.07 -13.27 23.31
C TYR A 146 2.85 -14.57 23.16
N LEU A 147 2.83 -15.15 21.98
CA LEU A 147 3.50 -16.43 21.73
C LEU A 147 4.99 -16.26 21.45
N LYS A 148 5.43 -15.07 21.21
CA LYS A 148 6.83 -14.73 21.06
C LYS A 148 7.39 -14.26 22.40
#